data_3a8b3151ad8f443f2029213e31edcbe8
#
_entry.id   3a8b3151ad8f443f2029213e31edcbe8
#
_cell.length_a   1.000
_cell.length_b   1.000
_cell.length_c   1.000
_cell.angle_alpha   90.00
_cell.angle_beta   90.00
_cell.angle_gamma   90.00
#
_symmetry.space_group_name_H-M   'P 1'
#
loop_
_entity.id
_entity.type
_entity.pdbx_description
1 polymer ?
#
loop_
_entity_poly.entity_id
_entity_poly.type
_entity_poly.pdbx_seq_one_letter_code
_entity_poly.pdbx_strand_id
1 'polypeptide(L)'
;MSNIVKAEEKFLSISKVIDSEISTVLASNVNGFQKAFVMSSAIDIIKEQLSDEYMKPIMALQGTSLGFKTDQDTVKKQVGGKWVAEKGPGYPMEIVKECLIEATFLGLEVTGNQFNIIGGNMYPTREGFGALLDKMKGLKKNFT
;
A
#
# COMPACT_ATOMS: atom_id res chain seq x y z
N MET A 1 -28.32 10.01 11.28
CA MET A 1 -27.14 9.61 10.51
C MET A 1 -27.01 8.12 10.51
N SER A 2 -26.74 7.55 9.34
CA SER A 2 -26.63 6.11 9.19
C SER A 2 -25.38 5.57 9.87
N ASN A 3 -25.41 4.29 10.24
CA ASN A 3 -24.26 3.57 10.78
C ASN A 3 -23.07 3.57 9.81
N ILE A 4 -23.33 3.71 8.51
CA ILE A 4 -22.30 3.77 7.46
C ILE A 4 -21.42 5.01 7.64
N VAL A 5 -22.01 6.19 7.91
CA VAL A 5 -21.25 7.43 8.10
C VAL A 5 -20.34 7.32 9.33
N LYS A 6 -20.82 6.71 10.41
CA LYS A 6 -20.01 6.51 11.63
C LYS A 6 -18.84 5.55 11.37
N ALA A 7 -19.08 4.49 10.59
CA ALA A 7 -18.03 3.53 10.23
C ALA A 7 -16.95 4.22 9.36
N GLU A 8 -17.37 5.06 8.41
CA GLU A 8 -16.44 5.81 7.57
C GLU A 8 -15.59 6.79 8.37
N GLU A 9 -16.18 7.49 9.33
CA GLU A 9 -15.46 8.38 10.24
C GLU A 9 -14.41 7.63 11.05
N LYS A 10 -14.76 6.44 11.56
CA LYS A 10 -13.84 5.59 12.29
C LYS A 10 -12.66 5.18 11.41
N PHE A 11 -12.94 4.74 10.17
CA PHE A 11 -11.89 4.32 9.24
C PHE A 11 -11.01 5.48 8.79
N LEU A 12 -11.58 6.66 8.59
CA LEU A 12 -10.80 7.87 8.29
C LEU A 12 -9.90 8.25 9.45
N SER A 13 -10.36 8.11 10.69
CA SER A 13 -9.53 8.37 11.87
C SER A 13 -8.37 7.39 11.95
N ILE A 14 -8.62 6.12 11.69
CA ILE A 14 -7.56 5.09 11.63
C ILE A 14 -6.56 5.44 10.53
N SER A 15 -7.03 5.82 9.34
CA SER A 15 -6.18 6.22 8.22
C SER A 15 -5.26 7.37 8.59
N LYS A 16 -5.77 8.36 9.32
CA LYS A 16 -4.97 9.51 9.79
C LYS A 16 -3.87 9.08 10.74
N VAL A 17 -4.14 8.13 11.63
CA VAL A 17 -3.13 7.58 12.54
C VAL A 17 -2.01 6.90 11.75
N ILE A 18 -2.38 6.05 10.79
CA ILE A 18 -1.42 5.35 9.94
C ILE A 18 -0.56 6.34 9.15
N ASP A 19 -1.20 7.30 8.49
CA ASP A 19 -0.50 8.32 7.68
C ASP A 19 0.44 9.16 8.55
N SER A 20 0.04 9.50 9.76
CA SER A 20 0.85 10.25 10.71
C SER A 20 2.11 9.48 11.11
N GLU A 21 1.97 8.17 11.40
CA GLU A 21 3.11 7.32 11.74
C GLU A 21 4.11 7.25 10.59
N ILE A 22 3.63 7.05 9.38
CA ILE A 22 4.48 6.99 8.18
C ILE A 22 5.19 8.34 7.96
N SER A 23 4.45 9.43 8.01
CA SER A 23 5.01 10.78 7.81
C SER A 23 6.08 11.12 8.84
N THR A 24 5.86 10.75 10.10
CA THR A 24 6.82 10.99 11.17
C THR A 24 8.13 10.26 10.92
N VAL A 25 8.08 9.01 10.48
CA VAL A 25 9.28 8.23 10.16
C VAL A 25 10.01 8.82 8.95
N LEU A 26 9.26 9.12 7.87
CA LEU A 26 9.86 9.68 6.65
C LEU A 26 10.49 11.05 6.88
N ALA A 27 9.95 11.84 7.78
CA ALA A 27 10.46 13.18 8.10
C ALA A 27 11.57 13.15 9.17
N SER A 28 11.84 12.01 9.80
CA SER A 28 12.84 11.93 10.87
C SER A 28 14.25 12.10 10.33
N ASN A 29 15.09 12.81 11.08
CA ASN A 29 16.49 13.05 10.73
C ASN A 29 17.44 12.02 11.35
N VAL A 30 16.90 10.93 11.88
CA VAL A 30 17.70 9.85 12.46
C VAL A 30 18.17 8.88 11.38
N ASN A 31 19.31 8.25 11.60
CA ASN A 31 19.93 7.31 10.68
C ASN A 31 20.32 6.02 11.40
N GLY A 32 20.70 5.01 10.62
CA GLY A 32 21.24 3.77 11.15
C GLY A 32 20.26 3.03 12.05
N PHE A 33 20.72 2.57 13.21
CA PHE A 33 19.88 1.81 14.15
C PHE A 33 18.76 2.65 14.74
N GLN A 34 18.95 3.95 14.92
CA GLN A 34 17.87 4.83 15.37
C GLN A 34 16.73 4.84 14.36
N LYS A 35 17.05 4.92 13.07
CA LYS A 35 16.05 4.86 12.00
C LYS A 35 15.32 3.52 12.01
N ALA A 36 16.08 2.43 12.14
CA ALA A 36 15.50 1.09 12.18
C ALA A 36 14.56 0.93 13.37
N PHE A 37 14.93 1.43 14.53
CA PHE A 37 14.09 1.36 15.74
C PHE A 37 12.80 2.16 15.59
N VAL A 38 12.91 3.40 15.12
CA VAL A 38 11.75 4.28 14.91
C VAL A 38 10.79 3.66 13.88
N MET A 39 11.33 3.13 12.79
CA MET A 39 10.54 2.46 11.75
C MET A 39 9.85 1.21 12.30
N SER A 40 10.56 0.37 13.05
CA SER A 40 10.01 -0.84 13.64
C SER A 40 8.85 -0.52 14.60
N SER A 41 9.01 0.51 15.44
CA SER A 41 7.96 0.95 16.36
C SER A 41 6.72 1.45 15.60
N ALA A 42 6.93 2.21 14.54
CA ALA A 42 5.83 2.71 13.70
C ALA A 42 5.11 1.54 13.01
N ILE A 43 5.84 0.56 12.50
CA ILE A 43 5.25 -0.63 11.86
C ILE A 43 4.35 -1.38 12.83
N ASP A 44 4.77 -1.56 14.09
CA ASP A 44 3.96 -2.22 15.10
C ASP A 44 2.64 -1.48 15.34
N ILE A 45 2.70 -0.15 15.45
CA ILE A 45 1.50 0.68 15.62
C ILE A 45 0.58 0.54 14.40
N ILE A 46 1.15 0.59 13.20
CA ILE A 46 0.38 0.46 11.95
C ILE A 46 -0.29 -0.91 11.88
N LYS A 47 0.42 -1.98 12.20
CA LYS A 47 -0.15 -3.34 12.18
C LYS A 47 -1.33 -3.49 13.13
N GLU A 48 -1.30 -2.84 14.29
CA GLU A 48 -2.43 -2.83 15.22
C GLU A 48 -3.66 -2.14 14.61
N GLN A 49 -3.45 -1.13 13.78
CA GLN A 49 -4.54 -0.39 13.12
C GLN A 49 -5.13 -1.16 11.93
N LEU A 50 -4.34 -2.03 11.29
CA LEU A 50 -4.76 -2.77 10.09
C LEU A 50 -5.57 -4.02 10.44
N SER A 51 -6.72 -3.82 11.09
CA SER A 51 -7.67 -4.90 11.39
C SER A 51 -8.27 -5.46 10.11
N ASP A 52 -8.85 -6.65 10.20
CA ASP A 52 -9.54 -7.27 9.06
C ASP A 52 -10.67 -6.38 8.56
N GLU A 53 -11.41 -5.75 9.48
CA GLU A 53 -12.49 -4.84 9.16
C GLU A 53 -12.00 -3.62 8.38
N TYR A 54 -10.90 -3.03 8.83
CA TYR A 54 -10.29 -1.88 8.16
C TYR A 54 -9.77 -2.27 6.77
N MET A 55 -9.12 -3.41 6.65
CA MET A 55 -8.51 -3.88 5.41
C MET A 55 -9.54 -4.30 4.35
N LYS A 56 -10.73 -4.71 4.75
CA LYS A 56 -11.74 -5.24 3.82
C LYS A 56 -12.00 -4.33 2.61
N PRO A 57 -12.30 -3.02 2.78
CA PRO A 57 -12.49 -2.15 1.61
C PRO A 57 -11.20 -1.92 0.83
N ILE A 58 -10.04 -1.95 1.47
CA ILE A 58 -8.75 -1.78 0.80
C ILE A 58 -8.43 -3.00 -0.07
N MET A 59 -8.80 -4.20 0.39
CA MET A 59 -8.64 -5.43 -0.39
C MET A 59 -9.41 -5.37 -1.72
N ALA A 60 -10.48 -4.60 -1.79
CA ALA A 60 -11.23 -4.42 -3.03
C ALA A 60 -10.45 -3.64 -4.08
N LEU A 61 -9.40 -2.92 -3.70
CA LEU A 61 -8.52 -2.20 -4.62
C LEU A 61 -7.47 -3.12 -5.25
N GLN A 62 -7.26 -4.31 -4.69
CA GLN A 62 -6.32 -5.28 -5.23
C GLN A 62 -6.79 -5.74 -6.62
N GLY A 63 -5.90 -5.72 -7.60
CA GLY A 63 -6.20 -6.13 -8.95
C GLY A 63 -6.82 -5.03 -9.81
N THR A 64 -6.84 -3.80 -9.32
CA THR A 64 -7.41 -2.65 -10.04
C THR A 64 -6.35 -1.59 -10.30
N SER A 65 -6.53 -0.82 -11.37
CA SER A 65 -5.65 0.30 -11.70
C SER A 65 -5.84 1.50 -10.77
N LEU A 66 -6.95 1.55 -10.03
CA LEU A 66 -7.19 2.58 -9.02
C LEU A 66 -6.45 2.28 -7.71
N GLY A 67 -6.14 1.02 -7.49
CA GLY A 67 -5.34 0.58 -6.35
C GLY A 67 -3.98 0.07 -6.77
N PHE A 68 -3.82 -1.24 -6.78
CA PHE A 68 -2.56 -1.91 -7.14
C PHE A 68 -2.86 -3.25 -7.80
N LYS A 69 -2.01 -3.63 -8.75
CA LYS A 69 -2.16 -4.90 -9.49
C LYS A 69 -1.19 -5.94 -8.95
N THR A 70 -1.51 -7.20 -9.20
CA THR A 70 -0.69 -8.34 -8.76
C THR A 70 -0.58 -9.38 -9.88
N ASP A 71 0.38 -10.28 -9.74
CA ASP A 71 0.53 -11.42 -10.64
C ASP A 71 -0.52 -12.52 -10.41
N GLN A 72 -1.37 -12.36 -9.39
CA GLN A 72 -2.48 -13.28 -9.07
C GLN A 72 -3.85 -12.70 -9.42
N ASP A 73 -3.89 -11.58 -10.12
CA ASP A 73 -5.17 -10.94 -10.50
C ASP A 73 -5.92 -11.73 -11.56
N THR A 74 -5.18 -12.42 -12.43
CA THR A 74 -5.74 -13.18 -13.54
C THR A 74 -5.06 -14.55 -13.58
N VAL A 75 -5.85 -15.58 -13.76
CA VAL A 75 -5.34 -16.94 -13.99
C VAL A 75 -5.84 -17.43 -15.36
N LYS A 76 -5.03 -18.25 -16.02
CA LYS A 76 -5.41 -18.87 -17.28
C LYS A 76 -5.95 -20.27 -17.01
N LYS A 77 -7.13 -20.54 -17.55
CA LYS A 77 -7.79 -21.84 -17.42
C LYS A 77 -8.09 -22.39 -18.79
N GLN A 78 -7.95 -23.69 -18.95
CA GLN A 78 -8.26 -24.37 -20.21
C GLN A 78 -9.74 -24.78 -20.21
N VAL A 79 -10.50 -24.24 -21.17
CA VAL A 79 -11.93 -24.58 -21.35
C VAL A 79 -12.11 -24.97 -22.80
N GLY A 80 -12.55 -26.22 -23.06
CA GLY A 80 -12.79 -26.69 -24.41
C GLY A 80 -11.57 -26.65 -25.30
N GLY A 81 -10.37 -26.89 -24.75
CA GLY A 81 -9.10 -26.87 -25.50
C GLY A 81 -8.53 -25.45 -25.73
N LYS A 82 -9.20 -24.41 -25.28
CA LYS A 82 -8.74 -23.02 -25.39
C LYS A 82 -8.38 -22.44 -24.04
N TRP A 83 -7.36 -21.59 -24.02
CA TRP A 83 -6.97 -20.87 -22.83
C TRP A 83 -7.85 -19.64 -22.64
N VAL A 84 -8.49 -19.54 -21.47
CA VAL A 84 -9.38 -18.44 -21.10
C VAL A 84 -8.83 -17.79 -19.84
N ALA A 85 -8.80 -16.46 -19.82
CA ALA A 85 -8.42 -15.70 -18.63
C ALA A 85 -9.62 -15.61 -17.69
N GLU A 86 -9.40 -15.93 -16.41
CA GLU A 86 -10.39 -15.77 -15.35
C GLU A 86 -9.81 -14.87 -14.26
N LYS A 87 -10.70 -14.32 -13.43
CA LYS A 87 -10.27 -13.56 -12.26
C LYS A 87 -9.49 -14.48 -11.32
N GLY A 88 -8.29 -14.08 -10.97
CA GLY A 88 -7.44 -14.81 -10.04
C GLY A 88 -7.85 -14.59 -8.58
N PRO A 89 -7.27 -15.36 -7.67
CA PRO A 89 -7.57 -15.28 -6.23
C PRO A 89 -7.00 -14.04 -5.56
N GLY A 90 -6.01 -13.37 -6.19
CA GLY A 90 -5.25 -12.33 -5.52
C GLY A 90 -4.39 -12.89 -4.39
N TYR A 91 -3.80 -12.00 -3.61
CA TYR A 91 -3.04 -12.38 -2.42
C TYR A 91 -3.90 -12.27 -1.16
N PRO A 92 -3.62 -13.09 -0.15
CA PRO A 92 -4.32 -13.00 1.12
C PRO A 92 -3.99 -11.68 1.83
N MET A 93 -4.87 -11.28 2.73
CA MET A 93 -4.79 -10.02 3.45
C MET A 93 -3.42 -9.80 4.13
N GLU A 94 -2.82 -10.84 4.70
CA GLU A 94 -1.54 -10.72 5.39
C GLU A 94 -0.40 -10.31 4.45
N ILE A 95 -0.37 -10.86 3.24
CA ILE A 95 0.61 -10.48 2.22
C ILE A 95 0.38 -9.04 1.76
N VAL A 96 -0.87 -8.67 1.53
CA VAL A 96 -1.24 -7.32 1.12
C VAL A 96 -0.82 -6.31 2.19
N LYS A 97 -1.10 -6.57 3.46
CA LYS A 97 -0.68 -5.69 4.58
C LYS A 97 0.82 -5.41 4.55
N GLU A 98 1.63 -6.46 4.43
CA GLU A 98 3.10 -6.31 4.40
C GLU A 98 3.54 -5.45 3.20
N CYS A 99 2.96 -5.69 2.03
CA CYS A 99 3.29 -4.92 0.83
C CYS A 99 2.86 -3.46 0.93
N LEU A 100 1.70 -3.18 1.52
CA LEU A 100 1.22 -1.81 1.74
C LEU A 100 2.14 -1.04 2.69
N ILE A 101 2.57 -1.68 3.77
CA ILE A 101 3.50 -1.07 4.73
C ILE A 101 4.81 -0.74 4.03
N GLU A 102 5.37 -1.68 3.29
CA GLU A 102 6.63 -1.48 2.56
C GLU A 102 6.50 -0.35 1.53
N ALA A 103 5.44 -0.37 0.73
CA ALA A 103 5.21 0.64 -0.31
C ALA A 103 5.10 2.05 0.29
N THR A 104 4.31 2.21 1.34
CA THR A 104 4.10 3.52 1.96
C THR A 104 5.34 4.06 2.65
N PHE A 105 6.17 3.20 3.25
CA PHE A 105 7.45 3.63 3.81
C PHE A 105 8.50 4.00 2.76
N LEU A 106 8.31 3.56 1.50
CA LEU A 106 9.11 4.06 0.37
C LEU A 106 8.57 5.37 -0.19
N GLY A 107 7.41 5.84 0.28
CA GLY A 107 6.78 7.06 -0.21
C GLY A 107 5.81 6.84 -1.36
N LEU A 108 5.45 5.59 -1.64
CA LEU A 108 4.47 5.25 -2.67
C LEU A 108 3.05 5.36 -2.10
N GLU A 109 2.09 5.62 -2.99
CA GLU A 109 0.68 5.66 -2.62
C GLU A 109 0.04 4.29 -2.80
N VAL A 110 -0.99 3.99 -2.00
CA VAL A 110 -1.78 2.75 -2.12
C VAL A 110 -2.65 2.77 -3.37
N THR A 111 -3.01 3.95 -3.84
CA THR A 111 -3.85 4.16 -5.03
C THR A 111 -3.00 4.57 -6.23
N GLY A 112 -3.59 4.49 -7.43
CA GLY A 112 -2.95 4.96 -8.64
C GLY A 112 -1.93 4.01 -9.23
N ASN A 113 -1.98 2.74 -8.87
CA ASN A 113 -1.11 1.68 -9.40
C ASN A 113 0.38 2.03 -9.28
N GLN A 114 0.80 2.54 -8.12
CA GLN A 114 2.18 2.94 -7.88
C GLN A 114 3.11 1.77 -7.54
N PHE A 115 2.54 0.63 -7.22
CA PHE A 115 3.30 -0.60 -6.99
C PHE A 115 2.49 -1.82 -7.42
N ASN A 116 3.19 -2.93 -7.62
CA ASN A 116 2.59 -4.23 -7.91
C ASN A 116 3.05 -5.24 -6.86
N ILE A 117 2.25 -6.29 -6.67
CA ILE A 117 2.65 -7.44 -5.84
C ILE A 117 2.96 -8.60 -6.78
N ILE A 118 4.20 -9.06 -6.77
CA ILE A 118 4.67 -10.14 -7.64
C ILE A 118 5.44 -11.14 -6.77
N GLY A 119 5.01 -12.40 -6.81
CA GLY A 119 5.63 -13.44 -5.97
C GLY A 119 5.53 -13.15 -4.48
N GLY A 120 4.49 -12.43 -4.06
CA GLY A 120 4.30 -12.03 -2.66
C GLY A 120 5.14 -10.83 -2.22
N ASN A 121 5.85 -10.17 -3.13
CA ASN A 121 6.72 -9.03 -2.84
C ASN A 121 6.24 -7.78 -3.54
N MET A 122 6.53 -6.63 -2.94
CA MET A 122 6.17 -5.33 -3.48
C MET A 122 7.26 -4.83 -4.45
N TYR A 123 6.83 -4.34 -5.61
CA TYR A 123 7.70 -3.74 -6.62
C TYR A 123 7.09 -2.43 -7.10
N PRO A 124 7.85 -1.31 -7.06
CA PRO A 124 7.36 -0.05 -7.62
C PRO A 124 7.10 -0.17 -9.11
N THR A 125 6.03 0.47 -9.58
CA THR A 125 5.72 0.56 -11.01
C THR A 125 6.45 1.75 -11.62
N ARG A 126 6.33 1.90 -12.95
CA ARG A 126 6.81 3.09 -13.66
C ARG A 126 6.15 4.36 -13.11
N GLU A 127 4.83 4.31 -12.87
CA GLU A 127 4.06 5.42 -12.30
C GLU A 127 4.55 5.75 -10.89
N GLY A 128 4.83 4.72 -10.08
CA GLY A 128 5.36 4.88 -8.73
C GLY A 128 6.74 5.54 -8.72
N PHE A 129 7.65 5.08 -9.58
CA PHE A 129 8.96 5.70 -9.74
C PHE A 129 8.85 7.16 -10.19
N GLY A 130 7.95 7.45 -11.14
CA GLY A 130 7.72 8.81 -11.61
C GLY A 130 7.27 9.73 -10.47
N ALA A 131 6.33 9.25 -9.65
CA ALA A 131 5.85 10.00 -8.49
C ALA A 131 6.96 10.28 -7.47
N LEU A 132 7.83 9.29 -7.19
CA LEU A 132 8.96 9.46 -6.29
C LEU A 132 9.99 10.45 -6.84
N LEU A 133 10.28 10.39 -8.13
CA LEU A 133 11.20 11.33 -8.80
C LEU A 133 10.68 12.76 -8.75
N ASP A 134 9.37 12.95 -8.93
CA ASP A 134 8.75 14.28 -8.85
C ASP A 134 8.86 14.86 -7.43
N LYS A 135 8.70 14.04 -6.40
CA LYS A 135 8.91 14.45 -5.01
C LYS A 135 10.36 14.86 -4.78
N MET A 136 11.32 14.12 -5.32
CA MET A 136 12.74 14.43 -5.22
C MET A 136 13.10 15.73 -5.94
N LYS A 137 12.52 15.98 -7.11
CA LYS A 137 12.73 17.24 -7.86
C LYS A 137 12.19 18.43 -7.07
N GLY A 138 11.04 18.29 -6.42
CA GLY A 138 10.49 19.30 -5.53
C GLY A 138 11.44 19.64 -4.39
N LEU A 139 12.08 18.64 -3.79
CA LEU A 139 13.08 18.82 -2.74
C LEU A 139 14.32 19.57 -3.25
N LYS A 140 14.82 19.21 -4.44
CA LYS A 140 15.97 19.89 -5.04
C LYS A 140 15.71 21.36 -5.31
N LYS A 141 14.49 21.72 -5.74
CA LYS A 141 14.10 23.10 -5.97
C LYS A 141 14.13 23.95 -4.71
N ASN A 142 13.90 23.32 -3.56
CA ASN A 142 13.89 24.02 -2.26
C ASN A 142 15.28 24.24 -1.68
N PHE A 143 16.30 23.61 -2.26
CA PHE A 143 17.70 23.71 -1.79
C PHE A 143 18.60 24.60 -2.66
N THR A 144 18.03 25.18 -3.69
CA THR A 144 18.79 26.17 -4.52
C THR A 144 18.45 27.64 -4.12
#